data_0dc6664c1d68c00ea84ae3bacc2ea702
#
_entry.id   0dc6664c1d68c00ea84ae3bacc2ea702
#
_cell.length_a   1.000
_cell.length_b   1.000
_cell.length_c   1.000
_cell.angle_alpha   90.00
_cell.angle_beta   90.00
_cell.angle_gamma   90.00
#
_symmetry.space_group_name_H-M   'P 1'
#
loop_
_entity.id
_entity.type
_entity.pdbx_description
1 polymer ?
#
loop_
_entity_poly.entity_id
_entity_poly.type
_entity_poly.pdbx_seq_one_letter_code
_entity_poly.pdbx_strand_id
1 'polypeptide(L)'
;KQTQLEFLKQQLQSLAREWATYKGALVLLDAAKQKFEKTRQPVVIRSAENLFSQITGGSYHRIIKPIDQDDLLIENDRHERKGVLEMSRGTRQQLYLAMRFGLINEYETHAEPLPAVMDDIFVNFDDERDERIIKILSQFSKQRQVIVFTCHQRSLEAYKNIGATPITV
;
A
#
# COMPACT_ATOMS: atom_id res chain seq x y z
N LYS A 1 -33.11 51.53 -14.00
CA LYS A 1 -32.05 50.66 -14.60
C LYS A 1 -30.75 50.67 -13.77
N GLN A 2 -30.20 51.79 -13.35
CA GLN A 2 -28.99 51.90 -12.53
C GLN A 2 -29.17 51.23 -11.15
N THR A 3 -30.25 51.47 -10.45
CA THR A 3 -30.57 50.86 -9.15
C THR A 3 -30.66 49.35 -9.19
N GLN A 4 -31.19 48.81 -10.27
CA GLN A 4 -31.28 47.36 -10.50
C GLN A 4 -29.93 46.73 -10.76
N LEU A 5 -29.03 47.42 -11.45
CA LEU A 5 -27.67 46.99 -11.70
C LEU A 5 -26.83 46.93 -10.41
N GLU A 6 -26.97 47.95 -9.56
CA GLU A 6 -26.28 48.00 -8.26
C GLU A 6 -26.77 46.91 -7.32
N PHE A 7 -28.07 46.66 -7.27
CA PHE A 7 -28.62 45.56 -6.50
C PHE A 7 -28.08 44.20 -6.94
N LEU A 8 -28.03 43.94 -8.26
CA LEU A 8 -27.47 42.69 -8.81
C LEU A 8 -25.96 42.55 -8.52
N LYS A 9 -25.21 43.66 -8.58
CA LYS A 9 -23.77 43.64 -8.21
C LYS A 9 -23.57 43.31 -6.74
N GLN A 10 -24.38 43.84 -5.84
CA GLN A 10 -24.32 43.52 -4.41
C GLN A 10 -24.66 42.06 -4.13
N GLN A 11 -25.70 41.52 -4.78
CA GLN A 11 -26.03 40.10 -4.68
C GLN A 11 -24.87 39.21 -5.18
N LEU A 12 -24.31 39.56 -6.32
CA LEU A 12 -23.17 38.82 -6.89
C LEU A 12 -21.95 38.84 -5.94
N GLN A 13 -21.65 40.00 -5.35
CA GLN A 13 -20.56 40.10 -4.37
C GLN A 13 -20.80 39.26 -3.12
N SER A 14 -22.04 39.25 -2.61
CA SER A 14 -22.44 38.44 -1.46
C SER A 14 -22.25 36.95 -1.75
N LEU A 15 -22.79 36.48 -2.88
CA LEU A 15 -22.68 35.08 -3.32
C LEU A 15 -21.22 34.68 -3.59
N ALA A 16 -20.43 35.57 -4.19
CA ALA A 16 -19.02 35.34 -4.42
C ALA A 16 -18.21 35.18 -3.11
N ARG A 17 -18.52 36.00 -2.09
CA ARG A 17 -17.89 35.87 -0.77
C ARG A 17 -18.29 34.56 -0.09
N GLU A 18 -19.55 34.23 -0.12
CA GLU A 18 -20.06 32.98 0.46
C GLU A 18 -19.42 31.77 -0.23
N TRP A 19 -19.38 31.74 -1.55
CA TRP A 19 -18.71 30.73 -2.34
C TRP A 19 -17.22 30.62 -1.97
N ALA A 20 -16.50 31.74 -1.87
CA ALA A 20 -15.09 31.76 -1.50
C ALA A 20 -14.87 31.20 -0.09
N THR A 21 -15.77 31.50 0.85
CA THR A 21 -15.71 30.97 2.22
C THR A 21 -15.89 29.46 2.22
N TYR A 22 -16.91 28.93 1.53
CA TYR A 22 -17.13 27.48 1.42
C TYR A 22 -15.98 26.78 0.69
N LYS A 23 -15.48 27.38 -0.38
CA LYS A 23 -14.34 26.82 -1.12
C LYS A 23 -13.07 26.77 -0.26
N GLY A 24 -12.82 27.82 0.51
CA GLY A 24 -11.71 27.85 1.47
C GLY A 24 -11.85 26.78 2.55
N ALA A 25 -13.06 26.62 3.11
CA ALA A 25 -13.34 25.58 4.10
C ALA A 25 -13.11 24.16 3.52
N LEU A 26 -13.55 23.90 2.29
CA LEU A 26 -13.34 22.61 1.61
C LEU A 26 -11.84 22.32 1.43
N VAL A 27 -11.07 23.30 0.99
CA VAL A 27 -9.60 23.13 0.82
C VAL A 27 -8.93 22.80 2.15
N LEU A 28 -9.32 23.46 3.24
CA LEU A 28 -8.79 23.18 4.58
C LEU A 28 -9.19 21.78 5.07
N LEU A 29 -10.44 21.38 4.86
CA LEU A 29 -10.91 20.04 5.21
C LEU A 29 -10.17 18.95 4.44
N ASP A 30 -10.00 19.12 3.13
CA ASP A 30 -9.25 18.17 2.30
C ASP A 30 -7.78 18.07 2.76
N ALA A 31 -7.15 19.19 3.06
CA ALA A 31 -5.78 19.20 3.59
C ALA A 31 -5.68 18.51 4.96
N ALA A 32 -6.65 18.75 5.85
CA ALA A 32 -6.73 18.09 7.15
C ALA A 32 -6.95 16.57 7.00
N LYS A 33 -7.86 16.15 6.10
CA LYS A 33 -8.11 14.76 5.77
C LYS A 33 -6.86 14.07 5.26
N GLN A 34 -6.17 14.65 4.27
CA GLN A 34 -4.92 14.10 3.73
C GLN A 34 -3.82 13.99 4.79
N LYS A 35 -3.68 14.99 5.65
CA LYS A 35 -2.73 14.96 6.76
C LYS A 35 -3.08 13.84 7.74
N PHE A 36 -4.34 13.68 8.10
CA PHE A 36 -4.81 12.63 9.00
C PHE A 36 -4.57 11.24 8.39
N GLU A 37 -4.96 11.01 7.15
CA GLU A 37 -4.72 9.75 6.42
C GLU A 37 -3.23 9.41 6.35
N LYS A 38 -2.36 10.42 6.21
CA LYS A 38 -0.91 10.22 6.17
C LYS A 38 -0.30 9.90 7.55
N THR A 39 -0.78 10.55 8.61
CA THR A 39 -0.15 10.47 9.95
C THR A 39 -0.76 9.43 10.86
N ARG A 40 -2.01 9.04 10.63
CA ARG A 40 -2.79 8.11 11.45
C ARG A 40 -2.98 6.73 10.83
N GLN A 41 -2.25 6.44 9.75
CA GLN A 41 -2.30 5.08 9.18
C GLN A 41 -1.83 4.04 10.21
N PRO A 42 -2.52 2.89 10.29
CA PRO A 42 -2.07 1.76 11.10
C PRO A 42 -0.62 1.37 10.77
N VAL A 43 0.14 0.97 11.79
CA VAL A 43 1.55 0.58 11.64
C VAL A 43 1.70 -0.54 10.61
N VAL A 44 0.77 -1.48 10.60
CA VAL A 44 0.70 -2.56 9.59
C VAL A 44 0.72 -2.03 8.16
N ILE A 45 -0.09 -1.01 7.86
CA ILE A 45 -0.16 -0.43 6.50
C ILE A 45 1.17 0.24 6.14
N ARG A 46 1.79 0.97 7.05
CA ARG A 46 3.10 1.61 6.81
C ARG A 46 4.21 0.59 6.58
N SER A 47 4.21 -0.50 7.36
CA SER A 47 5.15 -1.61 7.15
C SER A 47 4.92 -2.27 5.79
N ALA A 48 3.67 -2.51 5.42
CA ALA A 48 3.29 -3.07 4.13
C ALA A 48 3.62 -2.13 2.94
N GLU A 49 3.50 -0.80 3.09
CA GLU A 49 3.90 0.17 2.05
C GLU A 49 5.36 -0.02 1.62
N ASN A 50 6.26 -0.08 2.60
CA ASN A 50 7.69 -0.26 2.33
C ASN A 50 7.96 -1.56 1.57
N LEU A 51 7.36 -2.66 2.01
CA LEU A 51 7.52 -3.97 1.37
C LEU A 51 6.90 -4.00 -0.03
N PHE A 52 5.71 -3.43 -0.19
CA PHE A 52 5.03 -3.37 -1.47
C PHE A 52 5.80 -2.52 -2.49
N SER A 53 6.35 -1.38 -2.06
CA SER A 53 7.24 -0.57 -2.88
C SER A 53 8.49 -1.34 -3.33
N GLN A 54 9.13 -2.09 -2.42
CA GLN A 54 10.27 -2.92 -2.77
C GLN A 54 9.91 -4.04 -3.76
N ILE A 55 8.81 -4.76 -3.54
CA ILE A 55 8.34 -5.84 -4.41
C ILE A 55 8.04 -5.31 -5.81
N THR A 56 7.39 -4.15 -5.91
CA THR A 56 6.96 -3.56 -7.17
C THR A 56 8.02 -2.66 -7.84
N GLY A 57 9.24 -2.60 -7.26
CA GLY A 57 10.33 -1.79 -7.79
C GLY A 57 10.04 -0.30 -7.81
N GLY A 58 9.27 0.18 -6.83
CA GLY A 58 8.89 1.60 -6.71
C GLY A 58 7.66 2.01 -7.52
N SER A 59 7.10 1.11 -8.36
CA SER A 59 5.90 1.43 -9.15
C SER A 59 4.69 1.83 -8.30
N TYR A 60 4.63 1.34 -7.07
CA TYR A 60 3.62 1.69 -6.09
C TYR A 60 4.30 2.01 -4.76
N HIS A 61 3.99 3.15 -4.18
CA HIS A 61 4.72 3.64 -3.01
C HIS A 61 3.81 3.98 -1.82
N ARG A 62 2.48 3.98 -1.98
CA ARG A 62 1.55 4.22 -0.88
C ARG A 62 0.35 3.29 -0.92
N ILE A 63 -0.03 2.87 0.28
CA ILE A 63 -1.28 2.16 0.56
C ILE A 63 -2.09 3.10 1.47
N ILE A 64 -3.24 3.55 1.05
CA ILE A 64 -4.06 4.52 1.76
C ILE A 64 -5.33 3.83 2.23
N LYS A 65 -5.64 3.89 3.52
CA LYS A 65 -6.96 3.57 4.07
C LYS A 65 -7.72 4.87 4.25
N PRO A 66 -8.66 5.21 3.33
CA PRO A 66 -9.47 6.40 3.50
C PRO A 66 -10.36 6.32 4.74
N ILE A 67 -10.73 7.48 5.29
CA ILE A 67 -11.58 7.56 6.49
C ILE A 67 -13.02 7.17 6.18
N ASP A 68 -13.46 7.49 4.97
CA ASP A 68 -14.84 7.39 4.50
C ASP A 68 -15.12 6.18 3.61
N GLN A 69 -14.15 5.30 3.42
CA GLN A 69 -14.27 4.11 2.57
C GLN A 69 -13.66 2.91 3.26
N ASP A 70 -14.25 1.74 3.04
CA ASP A 70 -13.71 0.48 3.57
C ASP A 70 -12.58 -0.09 2.74
N ASP A 71 -12.50 0.26 1.47
CA ASP A 71 -11.48 -0.23 0.55
C ASP A 71 -10.15 0.54 0.69
N LEU A 72 -9.05 -0.16 0.37
CA LEU A 72 -7.73 0.43 0.25
C LEU A 72 -7.56 1.11 -1.11
N LEU A 73 -6.92 2.26 -1.11
CA LEU A 73 -6.43 2.92 -2.32
C LEU A 73 -4.92 2.78 -2.41
N ILE A 74 -4.43 2.54 -3.61
CA ILE A 74 -3.02 2.37 -3.89
C ILE A 74 -2.56 3.52 -4.79
N GLU A 75 -1.52 4.21 -4.38
CA GLU A 75 -0.94 5.33 -5.14
C GLU A 75 0.33 4.85 -5.87
N ASN A 76 0.38 5.11 -7.17
CA ASN A 76 1.52 4.77 -8.01
C ASN A 76 2.58 5.90 -8.03
N ASP A 77 3.67 5.70 -8.76
CA ASP A 77 4.77 6.65 -8.99
C ASP A 77 4.33 7.97 -9.64
N ARG A 78 3.18 7.98 -10.33
CA ARG A 78 2.57 9.17 -10.96
C ARG A 78 1.55 9.87 -10.06
N HIS A 79 1.46 9.49 -8.78
CA HIS A 79 0.46 9.98 -7.83
C HIS A 79 -1.00 9.69 -8.23
N GLU A 80 -1.23 8.72 -9.12
CA GLU A 80 -2.56 8.24 -9.44
C GLU A 80 -3.01 7.24 -8.39
N ARG A 81 -4.25 7.36 -7.93
CA ARG A 81 -4.87 6.47 -6.95
C ARG A 81 -5.82 5.50 -7.62
N LYS A 82 -5.67 4.22 -7.31
CA LYS A 82 -6.50 3.13 -7.83
C LYS A 82 -7.01 2.26 -6.70
N GLY A 83 -8.22 1.75 -6.86
CA GLY A 83 -8.76 0.72 -5.99
C GLY A 83 -8.01 -0.61 -6.18
N VAL A 84 -8.00 -1.46 -5.14
CA VAL A 84 -7.33 -2.77 -5.21
C VAL A 84 -7.88 -3.63 -6.35
N LEU A 85 -9.18 -3.55 -6.64
CA LEU A 85 -9.83 -4.34 -7.70
C LEU A 85 -9.43 -3.90 -9.12
N GLU A 86 -8.95 -2.68 -9.30
CA GLU A 86 -8.48 -2.14 -10.58
C GLU A 86 -7.07 -2.61 -10.96
N MET A 87 -6.37 -3.23 -10.00
CA MET A 87 -5.01 -3.73 -10.19
C MET A 87 -4.98 -5.08 -10.88
N SER A 88 -3.87 -5.39 -11.56
CA SER A 88 -3.63 -6.73 -12.11
C SER A 88 -3.64 -7.80 -11.00
N ARG A 89 -3.95 -9.04 -11.35
CA ARG A 89 -3.96 -10.17 -10.41
C ARG A 89 -2.62 -10.31 -9.69
N GLY A 90 -1.50 -10.23 -10.43
CA GLY A 90 -0.16 -10.33 -9.84
C GLY A 90 0.12 -9.20 -8.86
N THR A 91 -0.22 -7.95 -9.22
CA THR A 91 -0.02 -6.80 -8.33
C THR A 91 -0.86 -6.90 -7.05
N ARG A 92 -2.09 -7.39 -7.14
CA ARG A 92 -2.93 -7.66 -5.96
C ARG A 92 -2.32 -8.70 -5.04
N GLN A 93 -1.76 -9.78 -5.58
CA GLN A 93 -1.09 -10.82 -4.80
C GLN A 93 0.14 -10.27 -4.08
N GLN A 94 0.90 -9.40 -4.73
CA GLN A 94 2.04 -8.70 -4.11
C GLN A 94 1.60 -7.77 -2.97
N LEU A 95 0.49 -7.05 -3.16
CA LEU A 95 -0.10 -6.23 -2.10
C LEU A 95 -0.50 -7.09 -0.89
N TYR A 96 -1.19 -8.21 -1.12
CA TYR A 96 -1.58 -9.11 -0.03
C TYR A 96 -0.38 -9.72 0.67
N LEU A 97 0.68 -10.06 -0.07
CA LEU A 97 1.91 -10.56 0.51
C LEU A 97 2.57 -9.49 1.40
N ALA A 98 2.67 -8.25 0.90
CA ALA A 98 3.20 -7.13 1.67
C ALA A 98 2.37 -6.84 2.93
N MET A 99 1.05 -6.91 2.86
CA MET A 99 0.15 -6.75 4.01
C MET A 99 0.36 -7.85 5.06
N ARG A 100 0.54 -9.10 4.65
CA ARG A 100 0.83 -10.21 5.56
C ARG A 100 2.17 -10.02 6.27
N PHE A 101 3.22 -9.64 5.55
CA PHE A 101 4.51 -9.33 6.16
C PHE A 101 4.43 -8.12 7.08
N GLY A 102 3.68 -7.08 6.70
CA GLY A 102 3.43 -5.94 7.57
C GLY A 102 2.74 -6.32 8.88
N LEU A 103 1.78 -7.24 8.82
CA LEU A 103 1.07 -7.77 9.98
C LEU A 103 2.01 -8.59 10.88
N ILE A 104 2.84 -9.46 10.31
CA ILE A 104 3.82 -10.24 11.05
C ILE A 104 4.82 -9.32 11.75
N ASN A 105 5.36 -8.33 11.05
CA ASN A 105 6.28 -7.37 11.63
C ASN A 105 5.66 -6.60 12.80
N GLU A 106 4.39 -6.21 12.68
CA GLU A 106 3.69 -5.52 13.77
C GLU A 106 3.46 -6.45 14.97
N TYR A 107 3.03 -7.69 14.73
CA TYR A 107 2.84 -8.68 15.78
C TYR A 107 4.14 -8.87 16.58
N GLU A 108 5.27 -8.95 15.93
CA GLU A 108 6.58 -9.19 16.55
C GLU A 108 7.15 -7.99 17.32
N THR A 109 6.56 -6.80 17.17
CA THR A 109 6.88 -5.67 18.06
C THR A 109 6.40 -5.90 19.49
N HIS A 110 5.45 -6.84 19.67
CA HIS A 110 4.80 -7.10 20.96
C HIS A 110 4.94 -8.56 21.42
N ALA A 111 5.46 -9.46 20.58
CA ALA A 111 5.57 -10.88 20.83
C ALA A 111 6.85 -11.48 20.23
N GLU A 112 7.17 -12.69 20.67
CA GLU A 112 8.30 -13.43 20.08
C GLU A 112 8.01 -13.82 18.62
N PRO A 113 9.06 -13.83 17.75
CA PRO A 113 8.94 -14.25 16.36
C PRO A 113 8.42 -15.69 16.24
N LEU A 114 7.37 -15.88 15.48
CA LEU A 114 6.81 -17.19 15.14
C LEU A 114 7.33 -17.68 13.79
N PRO A 115 7.47 -19.01 13.60
CA PRO A 115 7.74 -19.58 12.29
C PRO A 115 6.72 -19.16 11.25
N ALA A 116 7.17 -18.69 10.09
CA ALA A 116 6.31 -18.35 8.96
C ALA A 116 6.27 -19.52 7.97
N VAL A 117 5.06 -20.01 7.67
CA VAL A 117 4.82 -21.08 6.70
C VAL A 117 4.20 -20.49 5.45
N MET A 118 4.76 -20.81 4.30
CA MET A 118 4.35 -20.26 3.01
C MET A 118 4.22 -21.42 1.99
N ASP A 119 3.24 -21.30 1.12
CA ASP A 119 2.96 -22.27 0.06
C ASP A 119 2.88 -21.57 -1.29
N ASP A 120 3.77 -21.99 -2.20
CA ASP A 120 3.84 -21.56 -3.60
C ASP A 120 3.65 -20.04 -3.85
N ILE A 121 4.38 -19.21 -3.10
CA ILE A 121 4.18 -17.74 -3.13
C ILE A 121 4.61 -17.07 -4.45
N PHE A 122 5.32 -17.76 -5.36
CA PHE A 122 5.86 -17.21 -6.62
C PHE A 122 5.03 -17.54 -7.87
N VAL A 123 3.90 -18.21 -7.76
CA VAL A 123 3.17 -18.81 -8.92
C VAL A 123 2.75 -17.81 -10.00
N ASN A 124 2.69 -16.52 -9.71
CA ASN A 124 2.15 -15.51 -10.64
C ASN A 124 3.05 -14.29 -10.83
N PHE A 125 4.35 -14.43 -10.58
CA PHE A 125 5.28 -13.30 -10.71
C PHE A 125 6.23 -13.50 -11.89
N ASP A 126 6.74 -12.38 -12.41
CA ASP A 126 7.83 -12.38 -13.38
C ASP A 126 9.20 -12.52 -12.68
N ASP A 127 10.23 -12.81 -13.46
CA ASP A 127 11.58 -13.07 -12.97
C ASP A 127 12.12 -11.96 -12.08
N GLU A 128 11.88 -10.72 -12.47
CA GLU A 128 12.39 -9.53 -11.77
C GLU A 128 11.73 -9.34 -10.40
N ARG A 129 10.44 -9.65 -10.31
CA ARG A 129 9.68 -9.61 -9.05
C ARG A 129 10.03 -10.76 -8.14
N ASP A 130 10.27 -11.94 -8.69
CA ASP A 130 10.77 -13.11 -7.95
C ASP A 130 12.07 -12.77 -7.23
N GLU A 131 13.05 -12.19 -7.93
CA GLU A 131 14.32 -11.78 -7.32
C GLU A 131 14.15 -10.80 -6.16
N ARG A 132 13.25 -9.82 -6.31
CA ARG A 132 12.97 -8.86 -5.24
C ARG A 132 12.34 -9.51 -4.01
N ILE A 133 11.38 -10.41 -4.23
CA ILE A 133 10.72 -11.13 -3.13
C ILE A 133 11.70 -12.07 -2.43
N ILE A 134 12.57 -12.75 -3.17
CA ILE A 134 13.62 -13.61 -2.60
C ILE A 134 14.56 -12.81 -1.69
N LYS A 135 14.96 -11.61 -2.10
CA LYS A 135 15.78 -10.72 -1.25
C LYS A 135 15.02 -10.34 0.03
N ILE A 136 13.74 -10.03 -0.07
CA ILE A 136 12.89 -9.73 1.09
C ILE A 136 12.77 -10.93 2.00
N LEU A 137 12.55 -12.14 1.46
CA LEU A 137 12.48 -13.38 2.24
C LEU A 137 13.79 -13.70 2.93
N SER A 138 14.93 -13.48 2.26
CA SER A 138 16.25 -13.64 2.87
C SER A 138 16.46 -12.70 4.06
N GLN A 139 15.95 -11.47 4.00
CA GLN A 139 16.01 -10.55 5.13
C GLN A 139 15.03 -10.99 6.24
N PHE A 140 13.83 -11.38 5.85
CA PHE A 140 12.78 -11.81 6.76
C PHE A 140 13.17 -13.07 7.55
N SER A 141 13.88 -14.00 6.91
CA SER A 141 14.36 -15.25 7.56
C SER A 141 15.50 -15.05 8.56
N LYS A 142 16.14 -13.87 8.61
CA LYS A 142 17.18 -13.59 9.61
C LYS A 142 16.63 -13.44 11.03
N GLN A 143 15.35 -13.13 11.17
CA GLN A 143 14.71 -12.86 12.46
C GLN A 143 13.82 -14.01 12.90
N ARG A 144 13.47 -14.95 12.01
CA ARG A 144 12.53 -16.04 12.27
C ARG A 144 12.75 -17.23 11.34
N GLN A 145 12.24 -18.37 11.74
CA GLN A 145 12.20 -19.53 10.86
C GLN A 145 11.19 -19.29 9.74
N VAL A 146 11.59 -19.55 8.50
CA VAL A 146 10.72 -19.52 7.32
C VAL A 146 10.70 -20.90 6.69
N ILE A 147 9.53 -21.47 6.53
CA ILE A 147 9.29 -22.77 5.88
C ILE A 147 8.49 -22.49 4.61
N VAL A 148 9.05 -22.86 3.46
CA VAL A 148 8.37 -22.66 2.16
C VAL A 148 8.13 -24.02 1.52
N PHE A 149 6.88 -24.28 1.18
CA PHE A 149 6.50 -25.40 0.32
C PHE A 149 6.45 -24.92 -1.12
N THR A 150 6.98 -25.72 -2.03
CA THR A 150 6.89 -25.47 -3.48
C THR A 150 6.99 -26.75 -4.28
N CYS A 151 6.24 -26.87 -5.34
CA CYS A 151 6.38 -27.91 -6.35
C CYS A 151 7.17 -27.44 -7.58
N HIS A 152 7.65 -26.18 -7.60
CA HIS A 152 8.31 -25.59 -8.75
C HIS A 152 9.83 -25.63 -8.60
N GLN A 153 10.51 -26.31 -9.52
CA GLN A 153 11.98 -26.46 -9.54
C GLN A 153 12.70 -25.10 -9.57
N ARG A 154 12.17 -24.13 -10.32
CA ARG A 154 12.71 -22.78 -10.40
C ARG A 154 12.70 -22.09 -9.03
N SER A 155 11.60 -22.18 -8.29
CA SER A 155 11.50 -21.60 -6.95
C SER A 155 12.46 -22.26 -5.99
N LEU A 156 12.62 -23.60 -6.08
CA LEU A 156 13.59 -24.34 -5.27
C LEU A 156 15.03 -23.86 -5.49
N GLU A 157 15.43 -23.65 -6.75
CA GLU A 157 16.77 -23.14 -7.08
C GLU A 157 16.98 -21.73 -6.54
N ALA A 158 15.99 -20.87 -6.66
CA ALA A 158 16.02 -19.52 -6.14
C ALA A 158 16.18 -19.49 -4.60
N TYR A 159 15.48 -20.38 -3.88
CA TYR A 159 15.62 -20.50 -2.43
C TYR A 159 17.00 -21.05 -2.02
N LYS A 160 17.54 -22.02 -2.75
CA LYS A 160 18.90 -22.54 -2.52
C LYS A 160 19.95 -21.44 -2.62
N ASN A 161 19.81 -20.53 -3.58
CA ASN A 161 20.75 -19.43 -3.80
C ASN A 161 20.80 -18.43 -2.64
N ILE A 162 19.78 -18.36 -1.80
CA ILE A 162 19.76 -17.55 -0.56
C ILE A 162 20.06 -18.35 0.70
N GLY A 163 20.53 -19.61 0.56
CA GLY A 163 20.97 -20.45 1.66
C GLY A 163 19.86 -21.29 2.32
N ALA A 164 18.71 -21.47 1.68
CA ALA A 164 17.69 -22.37 2.18
C ALA A 164 18.11 -23.85 2.05
N THR A 165 17.79 -24.66 3.07
CA THR A 165 18.04 -26.12 3.08
C THR A 165 16.80 -26.83 2.51
N PRO A 166 16.91 -27.49 1.35
CA PRO A 166 15.78 -28.22 0.78
C PRO A 166 15.53 -29.53 1.53
N ILE A 167 14.25 -29.83 1.72
CA ILE A 167 13.77 -31.11 2.26
C ILE A 167 12.77 -31.66 1.25
N THR A 168 12.99 -32.87 0.77
CA THR A 168 12.04 -33.54 -0.14
C THR A 168 11.10 -34.39 0.71
N VAL A 169 9.81 -34.19 0.50
CA VAL A 169 8.73 -34.95 1.18
C VAL A 169 8.10 -35.91 0.21
#